data_be9915ab184df733af63fb7289bd678c
#
_entry.id   be9915ab184df733af63fb7289bd678c
#
_cell.length_a   1.000
_cell.length_b   1.000
_cell.length_c   1.000
_cell.angle_alpha   90.00
_cell.angle_beta   90.00
_cell.angle_gamma   90.00
#
_symmetry.space_group_name_H-M   'P 1'
#
loop_
_entity.id
_entity.type
_entity.pdbx_description
1 polymer ?
#
loop_
_entity_poly.entity_id
_entity_poly.type
_entity_poly.pdbx_seq_one_letter_code
_entity_poly.pdbx_strand_id
1 'polypeptide(L)'
;MKKEKPVWNRDNWPIAAAMNGFPGILPDGSLVQEQSVDQWAATLQTVVDAGFTEFDPSDSWLRVADLSLDRRREFMSLVKTLGLSIPAISTTRKSSVIDPVHADEYLAYNHRVIDTAAEIGAQSVTFGLFGELTEAQQKSLWFWTAQGVKNPDDPDTYRKAVARIRELGKHAEECGIEVSLEMYEDTYIGTADGAVRFVNDVDVPAVGINADIGNLVRLHRPVEHWSSMIDKVAPYAKYWHVKNYMRVEDPEKGLIFSYPTPLALGIINYRAAIQKFLAHGFCSAFLCEHYGGDSLSICAMNRVYLRTLLPR
;
A
#
# COMPACT_ATOMS: atom_id res chain seq x y z
N MET A 1 -1.56 -26.76 8.21
CA MET A 1 -2.99 -26.53 8.57
C MET A 1 -3.41 -25.22 7.92
N LYS A 2 -4.45 -25.21 7.06
CA LYS A 2 -5.02 -23.94 6.60
C LYS A 2 -5.60 -23.22 7.81
N LYS A 3 -5.07 -22.04 8.16
CA LYS A 3 -5.70 -21.18 9.18
C LYS A 3 -7.13 -20.90 8.73
N GLU A 4 -8.12 -21.11 9.61
CA GLU A 4 -9.49 -20.67 9.32
C GLU A 4 -9.46 -19.18 9.04
N LYS A 5 -10.16 -18.77 7.98
CA LYS A 5 -10.27 -17.34 7.66
C LYS A 5 -11.03 -16.64 8.79
N PRO A 6 -10.57 -15.49 9.28
CA PRO A 6 -11.27 -14.76 10.31
C PRO A 6 -12.66 -14.34 9.81
N VAL A 7 -13.64 -14.41 10.69
CA VAL A 7 -14.99 -13.89 10.42
C VAL A 7 -14.99 -12.42 10.81
N TRP A 8 -14.86 -11.56 9.82
CA TRP A 8 -14.89 -10.11 10.03
C TRP A 8 -16.23 -9.52 9.64
N ASN A 9 -16.62 -8.51 10.39
CA ASN A 9 -17.83 -7.72 10.16
C ASN A 9 -17.48 -6.22 10.25
N ARG A 10 -18.49 -5.35 10.12
CA ARG A 10 -18.30 -3.89 10.17
C ARG A 10 -17.56 -3.38 11.42
N ASP A 11 -17.68 -4.08 12.55
CA ASP A 11 -17.18 -3.60 13.83
C ASP A 11 -15.72 -4.02 14.06
N ASN A 12 -15.30 -5.16 13.49
CA ASN A 12 -13.98 -5.74 13.72
C ASN A 12 -13.12 -5.90 12.46
N TRP A 13 -13.59 -5.50 11.26
CA TRP A 13 -12.77 -5.56 10.05
C TRP A 13 -11.54 -4.66 10.21
N PRO A 14 -10.30 -5.14 9.97
CA PRO A 14 -9.11 -4.31 10.09
C PRO A 14 -9.10 -3.18 9.04
N ILE A 15 -9.04 -1.92 9.50
CA ILE A 15 -8.95 -0.73 8.65
C ILE A 15 -7.82 0.13 9.20
N ALA A 16 -6.67 0.06 8.56
CA ALA A 16 -5.45 0.71 9.00
C ALA A 16 -5.33 2.16 8.48
N ALA A 17 -4.69 3.00 9.28
CA ALA A 17 -4.21 4.31 8.85
C ALA A 17 -2.86 4.17 8.13
N ALA A 18 -2.70 4.80 6.97
CA ALA A 18 -1.42 4.87 6.28
C ALA A 18 -0.52 5.94 6.91
N MET A 19 0.71 5.55 7.28
CA MET A 19 1.69 6.49 7.83
C MET A 19 2.51 7.20 6.76
N ASN A 20 2.24 7.01 5.48
CA ASN A 20 2.93 7.68 4.38
C ASN A 20 2.69 9.21 4.33
N GLY A 21 1.68 9.71 5.01
CA GLY A 21 1.45 11.15 5.23
C GLY A 21 2.31 11.77 6.33
N PHE A 22 3.03 10.94 7.10
CA PHE A 22 3.94 11.40 8.14
C PHE A 22 5.38 11.41 7.62
N PRO A 23 6.18 12.46 7.93
CA PRO A 23 7.54 12.55 7.43
C PRO A 23 8.46 11.55 8.15
N GLY A 24 9.33 10.86 7.41
CA GLY A 24 10.43 10.08 7.99
C GLY A 24 11.65 10.93 8.36
N ILE A 25 11.73 12.14 7.80
CA ILE A 25 12.74 13.18 8.11
C ILE A 25 11.97 14.42 8.56
N LEU A 26 12.30 14.92 9.75
CA LEU A 26 11.64 16.09 10.32
C LEU A 26 12.20 17.40 9.72
N PRO A 27 11.50 18.54 9.89
CA PRO A 27 11.95 19.83 9.36
C PRO A 27 13.34 20.29 9.84
N ASP A 28 13.78 19.81 11.00
CA ASP A 28 15.11 20.07 11.56
C ASP A 28 16.19 19.12 11.02
N GLY A 29 15.83 18.19 10.12
CA GLY A 29 16.72 17.20 9.53
C GLY A 29 16.90 15.93 10.36
N SER A 30 16.30 15.83 11.55
CA SER A 30 16.36 14.61 12.36
C SER A 30 15.52 13.48 11.77
N LEU A 31 15.94 12.24 12.02
CA LEU A 31 15.29 11.04 11.48
C LEU A 31 14.28 10.49 12.49
N VAL A 32 13.08 10.16 12.04
CA VAL A 32 12.09 9.43 12.85
C VAL A 32 12.66 8.10 13.33
N GLN A 33 13.53 7.49 12.54
CA GLN A 33 14.25 6.27 12.89
C GLN A 33 15.05 6.36 14.20
N GLU A 34 15.52 7.55 14.55
CA GLU A 34 16.37 7.83 15.73
C GLU A 34 15.59 8.43 16.91
N GLN A 35 14.30 8.69 16.73
CA GLN A 35 13.45 9.25 17.78
C GLN A 35 13.36 8.36 19.00
N SER A 36 13.11 8.98 20.16
CA SER A 36 12.77 8.27 21.40
C SER A 36 11.39 7.60 21.31
N VAL A 37 11.13 6.65 22.19
CA VAL A 37 9.82 5.98 22.30
C VAL A 37 8.71 7.01 22.59
N ASP A 38 8.97 8.03 23.40
CA ASP A 38 7.98 9.08 23.71
C ASP A 38 7.63 9.93 22.47
N GLN A 39 8.59 10.18 21.59
CA GLN A 39 8.33 10.90 20.34
C GLN A 39 7.50 10.04 19.36
N TRP A 40 7.78 8.75 19.25
CA TRP A 40 6.93 7.83 18.51
C TRP A 40 5.52 7.75 19.12
N ALA A 41 5.44 7.73 20.47
CA ALA A 41 4.16 7.71 21.18
C ALA A 41 3.32 8.94 20.85
N ALA A 42 3.92 10.13 20.83
CA ALA A 42 3.21 11.36 20.47
C ALA A 42 2.62 11.29 19.05
N THR A 43 3.37 10.74 18.08
CA THR A 43 2.88 10.56 16.71
C THR A 43 1.76 9.50 16.65
N LEU A 44 1.97 8.33 17.26
CA LEU A 44 0.96 7.25 17.23
C LEU A 44 -0.30 7.61 18.03
N GLN A 45 -0.21 8.47 19.05
CA GLN A 45 -1.37 8.97 19.77
C GLN A 45 -2.32 9.73 18.82
N THR A 46 -1.80 10.46 17.82
CA THR A 46 -2.66 11.14 16.84
C THR A 46 -3.47 10.14 16.00
N VAL A 47 -2.91 8.96 15.72
CA VAL A 47 -3.60 7.86 15.03
C VAL A 47 -4.72 7.28 15.90
N VAL A 48 -4.45 7.09 17.21
CA VAL A 48 -5.46 6.66 18.19
C VAL A 48 -6.58 7.71 18.31
N ASP A 49 -6.23 8.99 18.43
CA ASP A 49 -7.20 10.10 18.55
C ASP A 49 -8.06 10.22 17.29
N ALA A 50 -7.55 9.86 16.12
CA ALA A 50 -8.31 9.73 14.88
C ALA A 50 -9.22 8.48 14.85
N GLY A 51 -9.20 7.67 15.90
CA GLY A 51 -10.09 6.51 16.12
C GLY A 51 -9.62 5.23 15.43
N PHE A 52 -8.37 5.13 15.00
CA PHE A 52 -7.81 3.90 14.44
C PHE A 52 -7.31 2.97 15.56
N THR A 53 -7.44 1.69 15.31
CA THR A 53 -6.87 0.58 16.09
C THR A 53 -5.81 -0.18 15.29
N GLU A 54 -5.73 0.11 14.00
CA GLU A 54 -4.72 -0.44 13.08
C GLU A 54 -4.01 0.67 12.33
N PHE A 55 -2.72 0.47 12.06
CA PHE A 55 -1.94 1.34 11.18
C PHE A 55 -0.90 0.53 10.40
N ASP A 56 -0.50 1.06 9.26
CA ASP A 56 0.61 0.54 8.46
C ASP A 56 1.77 1.54 8.60
N PRO A 57 2.90 1.17 9.22
CA PRO A 57 3.98 2.10 9.52
C PRO A 57 4.56 2.75 8.28
N SER A 58 4.42 2.15 7.12
CA SER A 58 5.07 2.53 5.87
C SER A 58 6.56 2.89 6.07
N ASP A 59 7.44 2.37 5.28
CA ASP A 59 8.87 2.64 5.44
C ASP A 59 9.30 4.07 5.07
N SER A 60 8.37 4.88 4.57
CA SER A 60 8.53 6.33 4.40
C SER A 60 8.47 7.10 5.72
N TRP A 61 7.79 6.56 6.74
CA TRP A 61 7.76 7.10 8.09
C TRP A 61 8.78 6.43 8.99
N LEU A 62 8.65 5.11 9.20
CA LEU A 62 9.54 4.33 10.09
C LEU A 62 9.89 2.99 9.45
N ARG A 63 11.16 2.77 9.21
CA ARG A 63 11.69 1.52 8.66
C ARG A 63 11.83 0.48 9.79
N VAL A 64 10.71 -0.16 10.15
CA VAL A 64 10.66 -1.11 11.28
C VAL A 64 11.64 -2.26 11.10
N ALA A 65 11.86 -2.70 9.85
CA ALA A 65 12.81 -3.78 9.52
C ALA A 65 14.29 -3.40 9.72
N ASP A 66 14.60 -2.10 9.80
CA ASP A 66 15.96 -1.61 10.05
C ASP A 66 16.17 -1.15 11.51
N LEU A 67 15.17 -1.28 12.37
CA LEU A 67 15.35 -1.13 13.81
C LEU A 67 16.17 -2.29 14.36
N SER A 68 17.05 -2.00 15.32
CA SER A 68 17.67 -3.06 16.12
C SER A 68 16.60 -3.87 16.85
N LEU A 69 16.92 -5.11 17.23
CA LEU A 69 15.97 -5.98 17.93
C LEU A 69 15.38 -5.32 19.18
N ASP A 70 16.21 -4.61 19.96
CA ASP A 70 15.75 -3.94 21.19
C ASP A 70 14.85 -2.75 20.86
N ARG A 71 15.20 -1.93 19.86
CA ARG A 71 14.36 -0.81 19.41
C ARG A 71 13.02 -1.29 18.84
N ARG A 72 13.03 -2.41 18.13
CA ARG A 72 11.80 -3.00 17.60
C ARG A 72 10.91 -3.54 18.73
N ARG A 73 11.49 -4.13 19.77
CA ARG A 73 10.75 -4.55 20.97
C ARG A 73 10.14 -3.36 21.71
N GLU A 74 10.88 -2.26 21.88
CA GLU A 74 10.37 -1.02 22.46
C GLU A 74 9.19 -0.47 21.63
N PHE A 75 9.35 -0.41 20.31
CA PHE A 75 8.29 0.02 19.40
C PHE A 75 7.04 -0.84 19.51
N MET A 76 7.17 -2.16 19.49
CA MET A 76 6.04 -3.08 19.60
C MET A 76 5.38 -3.05 20.99
N SER A 77 6.14 -2.78 22.05
CA SER A 77 5.59 -2.53 23.39
C SER A 77 4.75 -1.28 23.43
N LEU A 78 5.23 -0.19 22.78
CA LEU A 78 4.47 1.04 22.62
C LEU A 78 3.19 0.82 21.82
N VAL A 79 3.25 0.17 20.66
CA VAL A 79 2.10 -0.16 19.80
C VAL A 79 1.03 -0.89 20.62
N LYS A 80 1.43 -1.90 21.39
CA LYS A 80 0.54 -2.63 22.28
C LYS A 80 -0.06 -1.77 23.38
N THR A 81 0.73 -0.90 24.01
CA THR A 81 0.29 -0.01 25.09
C THR A 81 -0.77 0.97 24.59
N LEU A 82 -0.67 1.43 23.36
CA LEU A 82 -1.64 2.31 22.71
C LEU A 82 -2.88 1.56 22.18
N GLY A 83 -2.94 0.24 22.32
CA GLY A 83 -4.04 -0.57 21.80
C GLY A 83 -4.06 -0.65 20.27
N LEU A 84 -2.91 -0.40 19.63
CA LEU A 84 -2.74 -0.47 18.19
C LEU A 84 -2.24 -1.85 17.74
N SER A 85 -2.44 -2.14 16.46
CA SER A 85 -1.86 -3.30 15.77
C SER A 85 -1.39 -2.94 14.36
N ILE A 86 -0.51 -3.78 13.80
CA ILE A 86 0.08 -3.59 12.46
C ILE A 86 -0.35 -4.77 11.59
N PRO A 87 -1.38 -4.62 10.75
CA PRO A 87 -1.84 -5.71 9.87
C PRO A 87 -0.90 -5.94 8.69
N ALA A 88 -0.17 -4.91 8.26
CA ALA A 88 0.75 -4.97 7.14
C ALA A 88 1.90 -3.99 7.29
N ILE A 89 2.99 -4.23 6.54
CA ILE A 89 4.10 -3.29 6.37
C ILE A 89 4.21 -2.96 4.88
N SER A 90 4.03 -1.68 4.53
CA SER A 90 4.20 -1.20 3.15
C SER A 90 5.60 -0.60 2.95
N THR A 91 6.29 -1.05 1.89
CA THR A 91 7.54 -0.44 1.44
C THR A 91 7.25 0.57 0.34
N THR A 92 8.00 1.67 0.35
CA THR A 92 7.82 2.76 -0.61
C THR A 92 9.09 2.96 -1.42
N ARG A 93 8.96 2.95 -2.77
CA ARG A 93 10.03 3.30 -3.72
C ARG A 93 11.33 2.51 -3.58
N LYS A 94 11.24 1.30 -3.05
CA LYS A 94 12.38 0.37 -2.91
C LYS A 94 12.21 -0.83 -3.83
N SER A 95 12.14 -0.54 -5.14
CA SER A 95 12.00 -1.58 -6.16
C SER A 95 13.27 -2.42 -6.25
N SER A 96 13.15 -3.70 -5.97
CA SER A 96 14.22 -4.68 -6.18
C SER A 96 14.47 -5.01 -7.66
N VAL A 97 13.84 -4.29 -8.59
CA VAL A 97 13.84 -4.61 -10.02
C VAL A 97 14.48 -3.52 -10.87
N ILE A 98 13.96 -2.29 -10.74
CA ILE A 98 14.24 -1.21 -11.70
C ILE A 98 15.38 -0.28 -11.28
N ASP A 99 15.77 -0.27 -10.02
CA ASP A 99 16.90 0.52 -9.58
C ASP A 99 18.20 -0.16 -10.01
N PRO A 100 19.01 0.45 -10.89
CA PRO A 100 20.23 -0.19 -11.40
C PRO A 100 21.35 -0.28 -10.36
N VAL A 101 21.27 0.52 -9.29
CA VAL A 101 22.31 0.64 -8.25
C VAL A 101 21.89 -0.11 -6.99
N HIS A 102 20.66 0.06 -6.53
CA HIS A 102 20.20 -0.40 -5.21
C HIS A 102 19.29 -1.63 -5.27
N ALA A 103 18.99 -2.17 -6.45
CA ALA A 103 18.01 -3.26 -6.58
C ALA A 103 18.33 -4.50 -5.73
N ASP A 104 19.61 -4.85 -5.56
CA ASP A 104 20.04 -5.99 -4.75
C ASP A 104 19.97 -5.65 -3.23
N GLU A 105 20.29 -4.41 -2.86
CA GLU A 105 20.09 -3.90 -1.49
C GLU A 105 18.60 -3.91 -1.12
N TYR A 106 17.73 -3.45 -2.02
CA TYR A 106 16.29 -3.46 -1.81
C TYR A 106 15.72 -4.88 -1.77
N LEU A 107 16.27 -5.82 -2.52
CA LEU A 107 15.89 -7.23 -2.41
C LEU A 107 16.21 -7.76 -1.01
N ALA A 108 17.42 -7.51 -0.52
CA ALA A 108 17.81 -7.90 0.84
C ALA A 108 16.98 -7.20 1.93
N TYR A 109 16.64 -5.92 1.72
CA TYR A 109 15.73 -5.19 2.61
C TYR A 109 14.32 -5.80 2.62
N ASN A 110 13.76 -6.15 1.46
CA ASN A 110 12.44 -6.77 1.36
C ASN A 110 12.39 -8.14 2.06
N HIS A 111 13.47 -8.92 2.04
CA HIS A 111 13.59 -10.13 2.85
C HIS A 111 13.52 -9.81 4.36
N ARG A 112 14.23 -8.78 4.84
CA ARG A 112 14.15 -8.35 6.25
C ARG A 112 12.75 -7.83 6.63
N VAL A 113 12.04 -7.20 5.69
CA VAL A 113 10.64 -6.76 5.91
C VAL A 113 9.72 -7.96 6.12
N ILE A 114 9.89 -9.05 5.35
CA ILE A 114 9.13 -10.29 5.53
C ILE A 114 9.40 -10.90 6.90
N ASP A 115 10.69 -11.05 7.29
CA ASP A 115 11.07 -11.58 8.60
C ASP A 115 10.49 -10.74 9.74
N THR A 116 10.58 -9.41 9.60
CA THR A 116 10.04 -8.47 10.59
C THR A 116 8.51 -8.55 10.67
N ALA A 117 7.82 -8.65 9.54
CA ALA A 117 6.37 -8.82 9.52
C ALA A 117 5.94 -10.08 10.28
N ALA A 118 6.65 -11.18 10.06
CA ALA A 118 6.40 -12.42 10.81
C ALA A 118 6.68 -12.28 12.31
N GLU A 119 7.79 -11.61 12.69
CA GLU A 119 8.17 -11.37 14.10
C GLU A 119 7.12 -10.53 14.83
N ILE A 120 6.61 -9.45 14.20
CA ILE A 120 5.64 -8.53 14.85
C ILE A 120 4.19 -9.00 14.73
N GLY A 121 3.92 -10.09 14.03
CA GLY A 121 2.59 -10.65 13.85
C GLY A 121 1.74 -9.96 12.78
N ALA A 122 2.35 -9.22 11.86
CA ALA A 122 1.66 -8.72 10.68
C ALA A 122 1.22 -9.88 9.77
N GLN A 123 0.22 -9.64 8.93
CA GLN A 123 -0.34 -10.66 8.04
C GLN A 123 0.24 -10.55 6.63
N SER A 124 0.62 -9.35 6.21
CA SER A 124 1.11 -9.11 4.86
C SER A 124 2.21 -8.04 4.81
N VAL A 125 2.91 -8.03 3.68
CA VAL A 125 3.83 -6.98 3.28
C VAL A 125 3.43 -6.45 1.91
N THR A 126 3.66 -5.16 1.66
CA THR A 126 3.41 -4.56 0.34
C THR A 126 4.73 -4.15 -0.31
N PHE A 127 4.94 -4.61 -1.54
CA PHE A 127 6.07 -4.20 -2.37
C PHE A 127 5.57 -3.51 -3.64
N GLY A 128 6.33 -2.50 -4.07
CA GLY A 128 6.11 -1.80 -5.33
C GLY A 128 7.17 -2.16 -6.38
N LEU A 129 6.81 -2.03 -7.66
CA LEU A 129 7.74 -2.10 -8.80
C LEU A 129 8.10 -0.71 -9.31
N PHE A 130 7.81 0.33 -8.56
CA PHE A 130 8.08 1.74 -8.86
C PHE A 130 9.34 2.22 -8.11
N GLY A 131 10.10 3.09 -8.77
CA GLY A 131 11.31 3.68 -8.21
C GLY A 131 11.10 5.05 -7.59
N GLU A 132 12.20 5.74 -7.32
CA GLU A 132 12.23 7.09 -6.79
C GLU A 132 11.49 8.09 -7.69
N LEU A 133 10.98 9.16 -7.09
CA LEU A 133 10.36 10.26 -7.83
C LEU A 133 11.41 10.97 -8.70
N THR A 134 11.07 11.19 -9.97
CA THR A 134 11.86 12.05 -10.85
C THR A 134 11.87 13.49 -10.33
N GLU A 135 12.86 14.28 -10.76
CA GLU A 135 12.93 15.70 -10.40
C GLU A 135 11.65 16.47 -10.79
N ALA A 136 11.06 16.13 -11.94
CA ALA A 136 9.80 16.73 -12.40
C ALA A 136 8.64 16.36 -11.45
N GLN A 137 8.58 15.13 -10.99
CA GLN A 137 7.57 14.69 -10.03
C GLN A 137 7.73 15.39 -8.67
N GLN A 138 8.97 15.54 -8.18
CA GLN A 138 9.26 16.22 -6.91
C GLN A 138 8.87 17.70 -6.93
N LYS A 139 8.95 18.35 -8.10
CA LYS A 139 8.56 19.75 -8.29
C LYS A 139 7.06 19.96 -8.51
N SER A 140 6.32 18.89 -8.76
CA SER A 140 4.88 18.97 -9.05
C SER A 140 4.08 18.97 -7.76
N LEU A 141 3.01 19.78 -7.68
CA LEU A 141 2.07 19.76 -6.55
C LEU A 141 1.50 18.36 -6.33
N TRP A 142 1.13 17.70 -7.41
CA TRP A 142 0.74 16.29 -7.42
C TRP A 142 1.74 15.52 -8.28
N PHE A 143 2.60 14.72 -7.68
CA PHE A 143 3.70 14.03 -8.38
C PHE A 143 3.22 13.19 -9.59
N TRP A 144 2.02 12.63 -9.54
CA TRP A 144 1.46 11.83 -10.64
C TRP A 144 1.06 12.64 -11.89
N THR A 145 1.12 13.97 -11.85
CA THR A 145 0.91 14.82 -13.03
C THR A 145 2.15 14.93 -13.90
N ALA A 146 3.30 14.55 -13.38
CA ALA A 146 4.56 14.49 -14.11
C ALA A 146 4.93 13.02 -14.40
N GLN A 147 5.69 12.81 -15.49
CA GLN A 147 6.12 11.49 -15.89
C GLN A 147 7.09 10.90 -14.86
N GLY A 148 6.76 9.72 -14.36
CA GLY A 148 7.61 8.90 -13.50
C GLY A 148 8.54 7.98 -14.29
N VAL A 149 9.33 7.20 -13.54
CA VAL A 149 10.17 6.14 -14.09
C VAL A 149 9.26 5.00 -14.57
N LYS A 150 9.49 4.56 -15.82
CA LYS A 150 8.79 3.39 -16.37
C LYS A 150 9.61 2.11 -16.16
N ASN A 151 8.92 1.02 -15.91
CA ASN A 151 9.59 -0.28 -16.00
C ASN A 151 10.00 -0.52 -17.47
N PRO A 152 11.21 -1.08 -17.71
CA PRO A 152 11.70 -1.35 -19.06
C PRO A 152 10.77 -2.33 -19.80
N ASP A 153 10.50 -2.01 -21.06
CA ASP A 153 9.74 -2.91 -21.96
C ASP A 153 10.73 -3.88 -22.64
N ASP A 154 11.40 -4.69 -21.84
CA ASP A 154 12.27 -5.75 -22.32
C ASP A 154 12.01 -7.08 -21.57
N PRO A 155 12.04 -8.22 -22.28
CA PRO A 155 11.71 -9.51 -21.70
C PRO A 155 12.68 -9.99 -20.62
N ASP A 156 13.94 -9.56 -20.63
CA ASP A 156 14.95 -10.01 -19.66
C ASP A 156 14.71 -9.34 -18.31
N THR A 157 14.50 -8.02 -18.30
CA THR A 157 14.14 -7.29 -17.09
C THR A 157 12.81 -7.76 -16.51
N TYR A 158 11.82 -8.03 -17.36
CA TYR A 158 10.54 -8.62 -16.91
C TYR A 158 10.74 -9.98 -16.23
N ARG A 159 11.52 -10.90 -16.84
CA ARG A 159 11.83 -12.21 -16.25
C ARG A 159 12.58 -12.07 -14.91
N LYS A 160 13.52 -11.13 -14.83
CA LYS A 160 14.25 -10.83 -13.59
C LYS A 160 13.28 -10.33 -12.51
N ALA A 161 12.34 -9.46 -12.87
CA ALA A 161 11.31 -8.98 -11.95
C ALA A 161 10.45 -10.13 -11.39
N VAL A 162 9.94 -10.99 -12.28
CA VAL A 162 9.17 -12.18 -11.89
C VAL A 162 9.99 -13.11 -10.99
N ALA A 163 11.26 -13.35 -11.31
CA ALA A 163 12.15 -14.20 -10.51
C ALA A 163 12.37 -13.66 -9.08
N ARG A 164 12.63 -12.36 -8.94
CA ARG A 164 12.85 -11.72 -7.64
C ARG A 164 11.58 -11.69 -6.77
N ILE A 165 10.44 -11.39 -7.36
CA ILE A 165 9.17 -11.44 -6.62
C ILE A 165 8.80 -12.88 -6.26
N ARG A 166 9.10 -13.86 -7.10
CA ARG A 166 8.93 -15.29 -6.79
C ARG A 166 9.81 -15.71 -5.59
N GLU A 167 11.07 -15.23 -5.54
CA GLU A 167 11.98 -15.47 -4.42
C GLU A 167 11.41 -14.92 -3.12
N LEU A 168 10.99 -13.65 -3.11
CA LEU A 168 10.35 -13.01 -1.96
C LEU A 168 9.04 -13.72 -1.56
N GLY A 169 8.23 -14.12 -2.54
CA GLY A 169 6.99 -14.84 -2.30
C GLY A 169 7.19 -16.21 -1.63
N LYS A 170 8.21 -16.97 -2.03
CA LYS A 170 8.55 -18.24 -1.39
C LYS A 170 9.03 -18.05 0.05
N HIS A 171 9.87 -17.05 0.29
CA HIS A 171 10.29 -16.71 1.65
C HIS A 171 9.08 -16.30 2.51
N ALA A 172 8.17 -15.51 1.97
CA ALA A 172 6.94 -15.12 2.67
C ALA A 172 6.04 -16.34 3.00
N GLU A 173 5.91 -17.31 2.08
CA GLU A 173 5.19 -18.57 2.37
C GLU A 173 5.81 -19.34 3.54
N GLU A 174 7.13 -19.44 3.60
CA GLU A 174 7.84 -20.09 4.71
C GLU A 174 7.58 -19.38 6.04
N CYS A 175 7.47 -18.05 6.02
CA CYS A 175 7.16 -17.20 7.17
C CYS A 175 5.66 -17.12 7.49
N GLY A 176 4.78 -17.62 6.62
CA GLY A 176 3.33 -17.52 6.78
C GLY A 176 2.78 -16.10 6.54
N ILE A 177 3.49 -15.30 5.73
CA ILE A 177 3.17 -13.91 5.35
C ILE A 177 2.66 -13.88 3.92
N GLU A 178 1.68 -13.00 3.64
CA GLU A 178 1.25 -12.69 2.28
C GLU A 178 2.07 -11.51 1.71
N VAL A 179 2.41 -11.60 0.43
CA VAL A 179 3.01 -10.50 -0.35
C VAL A 179 1.94 -9.88 -1.22
N SER A 180 1.73 -8.57 -1.09
CA SER A 180 0.84 -7.84 -1.96
C SER A 180 1.62 -6.83 -2.81
N LEU A 181 1.43 -6.88 -4.12
CA LEU A 181 2.11 -6.01 -5.08
C LEU A 181 1.23 -4.81 -5.37
N GLU A 182 1.71 -3.62 -5.04
CA GLU A 182 0.94 -2.39 -5.22
C GLU A 182 0.82 -2.00 -6.69
N MET A 183 -0.42 -1.94 -7.19
CA MET A 183 -0.69 -1.40 -8.51
C MET A 183 -0.28 0.07 -8.59
N TYR A 184 0.62 0.37 -9.54
CA TYR A 184 1.18 1.69 -9.70
C TYR A 184 1.48 1.99 -11.17
N GLU A 185 1.21 3.23 -11.58
CA GLU A 185 1.40 3.67 -12.96
C GLU A 185 2.79 3.40 -13.53
N ASP A 186 2.84 3.14 -14.82
CA ASP A 186 4.08 2.96 -15.59
C ASP A 186 4.96 1.78 -15.14
N THR A 187 4.41 0.84 -14.37
CA THR A 187 5.08 -0.40 -13.96
C THR A 187 4.49 -1.61 -14.66
N TYR A 188 5.09 -2.80 -14.48
CA TYR A 188 4.55 -4.07 -14.99
C TYR A 188 3.15 -4.39 -14.44
N ILE A 189 2.78 -3.80 -13.32
CA ILE A 189 1.47 -3.91 -12.67
C ILE A 189 0.67 -2.60 -12.72
N GLY A 190 1.00 -1.73 -13.69
CA GLY A 190 0.38 -0.42 -13.92
C GLY A 190 -0.92 -0.46 -14.73
N THR A 191 -1.45 -1.66 -15.02
CA THR A 191 -2.79 -1.92 -15.57
C THR A 191 -3.36 -3.15 -14.90
N ALA A 192 -4.69 -3.32 -14.93
CA ALA A 192 -5.31 -4.50 -14.33
C ALA A 192 -4.87 -5.80 -15.03
N ASP A 193 -4.80 -5.81 -16.36
CA ASP A 193 -4.32 -6.98 -17.13
C ASP A 193 -2.84 -7.26 -16.86
N GLY A 194 -2.01 -6.22 -16.75
CA GLY A 194 -0.59 -6.34 -16.42
C GLY A 194 -0.39 -6.93 -15.03
N ALA A 195 -1.16 -6.46 -14.03
CA ALA A 195 -1.09 -6.95 -12.66
C ALA A 195 -1.48 -8.44 -12.57
N VAL A 196 -2.58 -8.84 -13.21
CA VAL A 196 -3.03 -10.24 -13.24
C VAL A 196 -2.00 -11.13 -13.96
N ARG A 197 -1.48 -10.69 -15.11
CA ARG A 197 -0.41 -11.40 -15.82
C ARG A 197 0.81 -11.59 -14.94
N PHE A 198 1.30 -10.52 -14.31
CA PHE A 198 2.51 -10.55 -13.50
C PHE A 198 2.38 -11.53 -12.31
N VAL A 199 1.27 -11.49 -11.58
CA VAL A 199 1.04 -12.40 -10.44
C VAL A 199 0.94 -13.84 -10.91
N ASN A 200 0.28 -14.11 -12.05
CA ASN A 200 0.24 -15.46 -12.63
C ASN A 200 1.62 -15.94 -13.08
N ASP A 201 2.45 -15.06 -13.64
CA ASP A 201 3.83 -15.40 -14.04
C ASP A 201 4.74 -15.62 -12.81
N VAL A 202 4.48 -14.94 -11.69
CA VAL A 202 5.16 -15.20 -10.41
C VAL A 202 4.81 -16.59 -9.88
N ASP A 203 3.57 -17.01 -9.97
CA ASP A 203 3.08 -18.36 -9.62
C ASP A 203 3.49 -18.82 -8.22
N VAL A 204 3.22 -18.00 -7.21
CA VAL A 204 3.38 -18.30 -5.78
C VAL A 204 2.11 -17.93 -5.04
N PRO A 205 1.45 -18.86 -4.32
CA PRO A 205 0.17 -18.62 -3.65
C PRO A 205 0.18 -17.47 -2.63
N ALA A 206 1.31 -17.22 -1.98
CA ALA A 206 1.46 -16.10 -1.04
C ALA A 206 1.47 -14.75 -1.73
N VAL A 207 1.76 -14.67 -3.05
CA VAL A 207 1.84 -13.42 -3.79
C VAL A 207 0.49 -13.07 -4.41
N GLY A 208 0.08 -11.83 -4.25
CA GLY A 208 -1.13 -11.29 -4.87
C GLY A 208 -1.03 -9.79 -5.11
N ILE A 209 -2.16 -9.16 -5.28
CA ILE A 209 -2.27 -7.76 -5.67
C ILE A 209 -2.73 -6.92 -4.47
N ASN A 210 -2.04 -5.81 -4.23
CA ASN A 210 -2.61 -4.67 -3.54
C ASN A 210 -3.38 -3.86 -4.59
N ALA A 211 -4.71 -3.94 -4.52
CA ALA A 211 -5.59 -3.44 -5.56
C ALA A 211 -5.76 -1.91 -5.51
N ASP A 212 -4.64 -1.18 -5.46
CA ASP A 212 -4.64 0.28 -5.43
C ASP A 212 -4.96 0.88 -6.80
N ILE A 213 -6.21 0.72 -7.24
CA ILE A 213 -6.69 1.33 -8.49
C ILE A 213 -6.76 2.86 -8.39
N GLY A 214 -6.71 3.42 -7.17
CA GLY A 214 -6.59 4.86 -6.96
C GLY A 214 -5.36 5.45 -7.65
N ASN A 215 -4.24 4.73 -7.66
CA ASN A 215 -3.03 5.11 -8.39
C ASN A 215 -3.23 5.21 -9.91
N LEU A 216 -4.20 4.51 -10.46
CA LEU A 216 -4.48 4.53 -11.89
C LEU A 216 -5.55 5.56 -12.26
N VAL A 217 -6.64 5.68 -11.48
CA VAL A 217 -7.71 6.63 -11.80
C VAL A 217 -7.29 8.09 -11.59
N ARG A 218 -6.20 8.36 -10.83
CA ARG A 218 -5.66 9.71 -10.64
C ARG A 218 -4.91 10.27 -11.85
N LEU A 219 -4.56 9.44 -12.83
CA LEU A 219 -3.68 9.81 -13.95
C LEU A 219 -4.37 10.79 -14.90
N HIS A 220 -3.66 11.80 -15.35
CA HIS A 220 -4.12 12.81 -16.30
C HIS A 220 -4.05 12.30 -17.76
N ARG A 221 -4.48 11.07 -17.95
CA ARG A 221 -4.59 10.38 -19.25
C ARG A 221 -5.77 9.39 -19.21
N PRO A 222 -6.27 8.93 -20.37
CA PRO A 222 -7.30 7.88 -20.38
C PRO A 222 -6.86 6.64 -19.63
N VAL A 223 -7.75 6.09 -18.83
CA VAL A 223 -7.53 4.86 -18.06
C VAL A 223 -8.75 3.95 -18.18
N GLU A 224 -8.54 2.67 -17.89
CA GLU A 224 -9.65 1.70 -17.83
C GLU A 224 -10.64 2.10 -16.73
N HIS A 225 -11.92 1.82 -16.95
CA HIS A 225 -12.95 2.10 -15.96
C HIS A 225 -12.70 1.33 -14.66
N TRP A 226 -12.81 1.99 -13.51
CA TRP A 226 -12.50 1.41 -12.20
C TRP A 226 -13.20 0.08 -11.94
N SER A 227 -14.47 -0.08 -12.37
CA SER A 227 -15.24 -1.30 -12.15
C SER A 227 -14.68 -2.49 -12.92
N SER A 228 -14.21 -2.28 -14.16
CA SER A 228 -13.55 -3.30 -14.98
C SER A 228 -12.20 -3.70 -14.39
N MET A 229 -11.42 -2.72 -13.91
CA MET A 229 -10.17 -3.02 -13.19
C MET A 229 -10.43 -3.92 -11.98
N ILE A 230 -11.44 -3.59 -11.16
CA ILE A 230 -11.80 -4.38 -9.98
C ILE A 230 -12.22 -5.80 -10.36
N ASP A 231 -13.04 -5.98 -11.38
CA ASP A 231 -13.48 -7.32 -11.83
C ASP A 231 -12.30 -8.24 -12.17
N LYS A 232 -11.21 -7.66 -12.70
CA LYS A 232 -9.99 -8.39 -13.03
C LYS A 232 -9.13 -8.73 -11.81
N VAL A 233 -8.94 -7.76 -10.90
CA VAL A 233 -7.93 -7.87 -9.82
C VAL A 233 -8.47 -8.43 -8.51
N ALA A 234 -9.78 -8.33 -8.24
CA ALA A 234 -10.37 -8.77 -6.98
C ALA A 234 -10.06 -10.24 -6.62
N PRO A 235 -10.02 -11.23 -7.58
CA PRO A 235 -9.66 -12.61 -7.27
C PRO A 235 -8.24 -12.80 -6.72
N TYR A 236 -7.34 -11.82 -6.97
CA TYR A 236 -5.92 -11.86 -6.62
C TYR A 236 -5.56 -10.97 -5.44
N ALA A 237 -6.54 -10.24 -4.86
CA ALA A 237 -6.26 -9.24 -3.84
C ALA A 237 -5.85 -9.88 -2.51
N LYS A 238 -4.70 -9.40 -1.96
CA LYS A 238 -4.14 -9.80 -0.66
C LYS A 238 -4.15 -8.66 0.35
N TYR A 239 -4.20 -7.43 -0.10
CA TYR A 239 -4.30 -6.21 0.68
C TYR A 239 -4.96 -5.14 -0.19
N TRP A 240 -5.55 -4.10 0.40
CA TRP A 240 -6.21 -3.09 -0.41
C TRP A 240 -5.97 -1.68 0.14
N HIS A 241 -5.12 -0.92 -0.54
CA HIS A 241 -5.00 0.51 -0.33
C HIS A 241 -6.22 1.22 -0.95
N VAL A 242 -6.98 1.90 -0.11
CA VAL A 242 -8.20 2.58 -0.52
C VAL A 242 -7.99 4.09 -0.49
N LYS A 243 -8.11 4.69 -1.65
CA LYS A 243 -8.10 6.13 -1.87
C LYS A 243 -8.96 6.48 -3.07
N ASN A 244 -9.43 7.70 -3.14
CA ASN A 244 -10.30 8.12 -4.23
C ASN A 244 -9.92 9.50 -4.74
N TYR A 245 -10.31 9.74 -5.98
CA TYR A 245 -10.03 10.98 -6.68
C TYR A 245 -11.30 11.49 -7.35
N MET A 246 -11.54 12.78 -7.27
CA MET A 246 -12.41 13.44 -8.22
C MET A 246 -11.66 13.50 -9.56
N ARG A 247 -12.34 13.12 -10.64
CA ARG A 247 -11.78 13.13 -11.98
C ARG A 247 -12.74 13.86 -12.90
N VAL A 248 -12.21 14.87 -13.59
CA VAL A 248 -12.95 15.67 -14.55
C VAL A 248 -12.29 15.50 -15.92
N GLU A 249 -13.09 15.18 -16.91
CA GLU A 249 -12.64 14.98 -18.30
C GLU A 249 -13.37 15.95 -19.22
N ASP A 250 -12.63 16.63 -20.08
CA ASP A 250 -13.14 17.43 -21.20
C ASP A 250 -12.63 16.78 -22.50
N PRO A 251 -13.40 15.89 -23.12
CA PRO A 251 -12.97 15.17 -24.32
C PRO A 251 -12.75 16.11 -25.52
N GLU A 252 -13.46 17.25 -25.60
CA GLU A 252 -13.32 18.19 -26.69
C GLU A 252 -11.96 18.91 -26.66
N LYS A 253 -11.45 19.15 -25.45
CA LYS A 253 -10.14 19.78 -25.24
C LYS A 253 -9.03 18.77 -24.96
N GLY A 254 -9.35 17.50 -24.82
CA GLY A 254 -8.39 16.46 -24.42
C GLY A 254 -7.81 16.68 -23.02
N LEU A 255 -8.55 17.35 -22.13
CA LEU A 255 -8.10 17.67 -20.78
C LEU A 255 -8.64 16.67 -19.78
N ILE A 256 -7.76 16.21 -18.89
CA ILE A 256 -8.11 15.35 -17.78
C ILE A 256 -7.44 15.90 -16.51
N PHE A 257 -8.25 16.12 -15.47
CA PHE A 257 -7.79 16.55 -14.15
C PHE A 257 -8.25 15.60 -13.08
N SER A 258 -7.42 15.40 -12.07
CA SER A 258 -7.78 14.67 -10.88
C SER A 258 -7.20 15.35 -9.64
N TYR A 259 -7.91 15.21 -8.54
CA TYR A 259 -7.42 15.62 -7.22
C TYR A 259 -7.97 14.66 -6.14
N PRO A 260 -7.22 14.49 -5.05
CA PRO A 260 -7.63 13.60 -3.97
C PRO A 260 -8.96 14.04 -3.34
N THR A 261 -9.78 13.07 -2.95
CA THR A 261 -11.06 13.32 -2.28
C THR A 261 -11.37 12.19 -1.30
N PRO A 262 -12.22 12.42 -0.30
CA PRO A 262 -12.74 11.33 0.52
C PRO A 262 -13.37 10.22 -0.30
N LEU A 263 -13.33 8.98 0.17
CA LEU A 263 -13.79 7.80 -0.57
C LEU A 263 -15.23 7.94 -1.10
N ALA A 264 -16.10 8.60 -0.34
CA ALA A 264 -17.51 8.76 -0.69
C ALA A 264 -17.75 9.71 -1.87
N LEU A 265 -16.78 10.55 -2.24
CA LEU A 265 -16.96 11.64 -3.22
C LEU A 265 -16.23 11.43 -4.55
N GLY A 266 -15.33 10.44 -4.64
CA GLY A 266 -14.53 10.24 -5.85
C GLY A 266 -15.20 9.38 -6.91
N ILE A 267 -14.45 9.13 -7.99
CA ILE A 267 -14.92 8.39 -9.16
C ILE A 267 -15.18 6.91 -8.87
N ILE A 268 -14.43 6.32 -7.92
CA ILE A 268 -14.62 4.91 -7.53
C ILE A 268 -15.84 4.82 -6.61
N ASN A 269 -16.86 4.06 -7.01
CA ASN A 269 -17.98 3.72 -6.15
C ASN A 269 -17.58 2.60 -5.18
N TYR A 270 -17.10 2.96 -3.99
CA TYR A 270 -16.62 2.00 -3.00
C TYR A 270 -17.70 1.04 -2.49
N ARG A 271 -18.97 1.41 -2.52
CA ARG A 271 -20.06 0.48 -2.16
C ARG A 271 -20.10 -0.70 -3.13
N ALA A 272 -20.06 -0.43 -4.43
CA ALA A 272 -20.03 -1.46 -5.45
C ALA A 272 -18.69 -2.20 -5.47
N ALA A 273 -17.58 -1.49 -5.27
CA ALA A 273 -16.25 -2.04 -5.24
C ALA A 273 -16.10 -3.09 -4.13
N ILE A 274 -16.48 -2.76 -2.90
CA ILE A 274 -16.42 -3.67 -1.74
C ILE A 274 -17.29 -4.91 -1.97
N GLN A 275 -18.50 -4.76 -2.51
CA GLN A 275 -19.35 -5.90 -2.84
C GLN A 275 -18.67 -6.88 -3.79
N LYS A 276 -17.98 -6.36 -4.82
CA LYS A 276 -17.23 -7.19 -5.77
C LYS A 276 -16.07 -7.93 -5.08
N PHE A 277 -15.28 -7.24 -4.27
CA PHE A 277 -14.17 -7.86 -3.53
C PHE A 277 -14.66 -8.96 -2.57
N LEU A 278 -15.72 -8.68 -1.82
CA LEU A 278 -16.33 -9.66 -0.91
C LEU A 278 -16.87 -10.88 -1.65
N ALA A 279 -17.48 -10.69 -2.83
CA ALA A 279 -17.96 -11.78 -3.67
C ALA A 279 -16.83 -12.71 -4.15
N HIS A 280 -15.61 -12.19 -4.31
CA HIS A 280 -14.39 -12.95 -4.60
C HIS A 280 -13.68 -13.49 -3.35
N GLY A 281 -14.28 -13.34 -2.15
CA GLY A 281 -13.75 -13.88 -0.90
C GLY A 281 -12.58 -13.05 -0.32
N PHE A 282 -12.48 -11.77 -0.67
CA PHE A 282 -11.53 -10.86 -0.03
C PHE A 282 -11.73 -10.88 1.49
N CYS A 283 -10.67 -11.17 2.19
CA CYS A 283 -10.64 -11.25 3.65
C CYS A 283 -9.25 -10.81 4.11
N SER A 284 -8.97 -9.52 3.94
CA SER A 284 -7.72 -8.89 4.37
C SER A 284 -8.01 -7.45 4.84
N ALA A 285 -7.01 -6.76 5.39
CA ALA A 285 -7.17 -5.41 5.86
C ALA A 285 -7.35 -4.39 4.71
N PHE A 286 -7.97 -3.26 5.04
CA PHE A 286 -7.92 -2.05 4.22
C PHE A 286 -6.86 -1.11 4.77
N LEU A 287 -6.18 -0.38 3.90
CA LEU A 287 -5.36 0.75 4.27
C LEU A 287 -6.00 2.04 3.75
N CYS A 288 -6.43 2.91 4.66
CA CYS A 288 -6.89 4.25 4.30
C CYS A 288 -5.68 5.13 3.97
N GLU A 289 -5.61 5.55 2.71
CA GLU A 289 -4.56 6.44 2.21
C GLU A 289 -5.17 7.70 1.60
N HIS A 290 -4.54 8.86 1.85
CA HIS A 290 -4.96 10.12 1.26
C HIS A 290 -3.76 11.04 1.04
N TYR A 291 -3.82 11.85 -0.01
CA TYR A 291 -2.80 12.85 -0.32
C TYR A 291 -3.33 14.26 -0.10
N GLY A 292 -2.49 15.11 0.49
CA GLY A 292 -2.76 16.53 0.71
C GLY A 292 -3.67 16.82 1.91
N GLY A 293 -3.64 18.07 2.35
CA GLY A 293 -4.39 18.54 3.50
C GLY A 293 -4.06 17.78 4.79
N ASP A 294 -5.04 17.65 5.65
CA ASP A 294 -5.00 16.77 6.82
C ASP A 294 -5.39 15.33 6.40
N SER A 295 -4.39 14.59 5.90
CA SER A 295 -4.59 13.24 5.37
C SER A 295 -5.13 12.27 6.43
N LEU A 296 -4.71 12.39 7.69
CA LEU A 296 -5.16 11.52 8.77
C LEU A 296 -6.65 11.73 9.08
N SER A 297 -7.11 12.98 9.16
CA SER A 297 -8.53 13.28 9.37
C SER A 297 -9.40 12.78 8.22
N ILE A 298 -8.94 12.89 6.97
CA ILE A 298 -9.65 12.31 5.81
C ILE A 298 -9.67 10.79 5.90
N CYS A 299 -8.56 10.16 6.27
CA CYS A 299 -8.52 8.70 6.49
C CYS A 299 -9.46 8.26 7.60
N ALA A 300 -9.61 9.03 8.68
CA ALA A 300 -10.58 8.78 9.74
C ALA A 300 -12.04 8.82 9.22
N MET A 301 -12.38 9.82 8.41
CA MET A 301 -13.68 9.90 7.73
C MET A 301 -13.89 8.68 6.81
N ASN A 302 -12.88 8.30 6.05
CA ASN A 302 -12.90 7.15 5.16
C ASN A 302 -13.11 5.85 5.93
N ARG A 303 -12.47 5.67 7.09
CA ARG A 303 -12.68 4.52 7.97
C ARG A 303 -14.14 4.40 8.41
N VAL A 304 -14.74 5.50 8.86
CA VAL A 304 -16.16 5.53 9.25
C VAL A 304 -17.04 5.15 8.06
N TYR A 305 -16.78 5.71 6.88
CA TYR A 305 -17.53 5.37 5.67
C TYR A 305 -17.41 3.89 5.32
N LEU A 306 -16.19 3.32 5.32
CA LEU A 306 -15.94 1.89 5.03
C LEU A 306 -16.75 1.00 5.99
N ARG A 307 -16.77 1.31 7.30
CA ARG A 307 -17.57 0.56 8.30
C ARG A 307 -19.03 0.45 7.88
N THR A 308 -19.61 1.48 7.24
CA THR A 308 -21.01 1.43 6.78
C THR A 308 -21.25 0.51 5.59
N LEU A 309 -20.19 0.14 4.86
CA LEU A 309 -20.24 -0.68 3.64
C LEU A 309 -19.96 -2.17 3.88
N LEU A 310 -19.35 -2.50 5.02
CA LEU A 310 -18.97 -3.86 5.39
C LEU A 310 -20.15 -4.69 5.94
N PRO A 311 -20.07 -6.02 5.90
CA PRO A 311 -21.08 -6.93 6.45
C PRO A 311 -21.43 -6.60 7.92
N ARG A 312 -22.65 -6.88 8.31
CA ARG A 312 -23.12 -6.75 9.71
C ARG A 312 -22.63 -7.89 10.57
#